data_a47f53a0a8971dcc8f69c8ab24aa43db
#
_entry.id   a47f53a0a8971dcc8f69c8ab24aa43db
#
_cell.length_a   1.000
_cell.length_b   1.000
_cell.length_c   1.000
_cell.angle_alpha   90.00
_cell.angle_beta   90.00
_cell.angle_gamma   90.00
#
_symmetry.space_group_name_H-M   'P 1'
#
loop_
_entity.id
_entity.type
_entity.pdbx_description
1 polymer ?
#
loop_
_entity_poly.entity_id
_entity_poly.type
_entity_poly.pdbx_seq_one_letter_code
_entity_poly.pdbx_strand_id
1 'polypeptide(L)'
;MVLEYMDNTKNDHYFLDKIKTDIAFIVDHMKGVDAQELNDNEILLDSMLFRMIQISENAKKLSADCMEKTSELPWNELIGFRNRIVHDYGNVDLSIVFETLKYDIPVLLSQLVDIDSGME
;
A
#
# COMPACT_ATOMS: atom_id res chain seq x y z
N MET A 1 9.58 -26.85 8.06
CA MET A 1 8.55 -26.13 8.82
C MET A 1 7.40 -25.73 7.92
N VAL A 2 6.24 -25.58 8.53
CA VAL A 2 5.01 -25.19 7.79
C VAL A 2 5.19 -23.89 7.01
N LEU A 3 5.94 -22.94 7.55
CA LEU A 3 6.17 -21.65 6.92
C LEU A 3 6.85 -21.74 5.55
N GLU A 4 7.72 -22.70 5.36
CA GLU A 4 8.40 -22.90 4.08
C GLU A 4 7.44 -23.32 2.98
N TYR A 5 6.47 -24.16 3.31
CA TYR A 5 5.45 -24.58 2.36
C TYR A 5 4.54 -23.42 1.96
N MET A 6 4.22 -22.54 2.90
CA MET A 6 3.36 -21.40 2.63
C MET A 6 4.00 -20.43 1.64
N ASP A 7 5.31 -20.19 1.77
CA ASP A 7 6.02 -19.27 0.88
C ASP A 7 6.07 -19.76 -0.55
N ASN A 8 6.16 -21.07 -0.75
CA ASN A 8 6.29 -21.67 -2.08
C ASN A 8 5.00 -21.63 -2.90
N THR A 9 3.85 -21.35 -2.27
CA THR A 9 2.57 -21.33 -2.97
C THR A 9 2.11 -19.93 -3.37
N LYS A 10 2.81 -18.90 -2.90
CA LYS A 10 2.42 -17.51 -3.15
C LYS A 10 2.97 -17.03 -4.48
N ASN A 11 2.16 -16.30 -5.23
CA ASN A 11 2.50 -15.76 -6.55
C ASN A 11 2.06 -14.31 -6.65
N ASP A 12 2.28 -13.71 -7.83
CA ASP A 12 1.95 -12.30 -8.08
C ASP A 12 0.48 -11.98 -7.79
N HIS A 13 -0.42 -12.86 -8.19
CA HIS A 13 -1.85 -12.64 -7.95
C HIS A 13 -2.15 -12.51 -6.45
N TYR A 14 -1.54 -13.38 -5.64
CA TYR A 14 -1.70 -13.32 -4.18
C TYR A 14 -1.24 -11.98 -3.63
N PHE A 15 -0.05 -11.50 -4.03
CA PHE A 15 0.50 -10.25 -3.52
C PHE A 15 -0.27 -9.03 -4.02
N LEU A 16 -0.71 -9.05 -5.28
CA LEU A 16 -1.57 -7.98 -5.81
C LEU A 16 -2.89 -7.90 -5.06
N ASP A 17 -3.47 -9.04 -4.74
CA ASP A 17 -4.72 -9.11 -3.98
C ASP A 17 -4.54 -8.54 -2.57
N LYS A 18 -3.43 -8.87 -1.92
CA LYS A 18 -3.09 -8.31 -0.61
C LYS A 18 -2.93 -6.80 -0.66
N ILE A 19 -2.22 -6.30 -1.66
CA ILE A 19 -2.02 -4.86 -1.86
C ILE A 19 -3.36 -4.17 -2.06
N LYS A 20 -4.22 -4.73 -2.89
CA LYS A 20 -5.54 -4.21 -3.17
C LYS A 20 -6.40 -4.14 -1.89
N THR A 21 -6.33 -5.19 -1.06
CA THR A 21 -7.06 -5.23 0.20
C THR A 21 -6.61 -4.11 1.15
N ASP A 22 -5.30 -3.90 1.27
CA ASP A 22 -4.76 -2.86 2.14
C ASP A 22 -5.10 -1.46 1.62
N ILE A 23 -5.04 -1.27 0.30
CA ILE A 23 -5.42 0.00 -0.32
C ILE A 23 -6.90 0.29 -0.09
N ALA A 24 -7.76 -0.71 -0.27
CA ALA A 24 -9.20 -0.57 -0.05
C ALA A 24 -9.51 -0.21 1.42
N PHE A 25 -8.78 -0.80 2.35
CA PHE A 25 -8.89 -0.49 3.77
C PHE A 25 -8.58 1.00 4.03
N ILE A 26 -7.48 1.49 3.45
CA ILE A 26 -7.08 2.88 3.59
C ILE A 26 -8.17 3.80 3.02
N VAL A 27 -8.64 3.53 1.81
CA VAL A 27 -9.68 4.34 1.17
C VAL A 27 -10.92 4.42 2.05
N ASP A 28 -11.34 3.27 2.59
CA ASP A 28 -12.54 3.21 3.43
C ASP A 28 -12.39 4.01 4.72
N HIS A 29 -11.25 3.88 5.39
CA HIS A 29 -11.03 4.52 6.69
C HIS A 29 -10.66 5.99 6.59
N MET A 30 -10.25 6.45 5.42
CA MET A 30 -9.94 7.86 5.19
C MET A 30 -11.15 8.68 4.71
N LYS A 31 -12.30 8.05 4.49
CA LYS A 31 -13.50 8.78 4.08
C LYS A 31 -13.89 9.81 5.14
N GLY A 32 -14.06 11.04 4.70
CA GLY A 32 -14.46 12.13 5.59
C GLY A 32 -13.40 12.59 6.58
N VAL A 33 -12.19 12.05 6.52
CA VAL A 33 -11.09 12.41 7.42
C VAL A 33 -10.31 13.58 6.82
N ASP A 34 -10.17 14.67 7.59
CA ASP A 34 -9.30 15.78 7.19
C ASP A 34 -7.91 15.63 7.84
N ALA A 35 -6.98 16.55 7.48
CA ALA A 35 -5.61 16.47 7.95
C ALA A 35 -5.51 16.59 9.48
N GLN A 36 -6.34 17.43 10.08
CA GLN A 36 -6.33 17.64 11.53
C GLN A 36 -6.81 16.40 12.26
N GLU A 37 -7.88 15.76 11.75
CA GLU A 37 -8.40 14.52 12.34
C GLU A 37 -7.36 13.41 12.29
N LEU A 38 -6.66 13.25 11.17
CA LEU A 38 -5.60 12.25 11.05
C LEU A 38 -4.48 12.52 12.05
N ASN A 39 -4.08 13.78 12.18
CA ASN A 39 -3.02 14.18 13.10
C ASN A 39 -3.41 13.93 14.56
N ASP A 40 -4.66 14.15 14.91
CA ASP A 40 -5.16 14.02 16.29
C ASP A 40 -5.54 12.59 16.66
N ASN A 41 -5.69 11.70 15.69
CA ASN A 41 -6.12 10.32 15.92
C ASN A 41 -4.93 9.37 15.73
N GLU A 42 -4.19 9.15 16.82
CA GLU A 42 -2.99 8.31 16.82
C GLU A 42 -3.29 6.88 16.34
N ILE A 43 -4.41 6.32 16.76
CA ILE A 43 -4.79 4.96 16.35
C ILE A 43 -5.03 4.89 14.84
N LEU A 44 -5.74 5.87 14.29
CA LEU A 44 -5.99 5.92 12.86
C LEU A 44 -4.69 6.11 12.08
N LEU A 45 -3.85 7.05 12.51
CA LEU A 45 -2.57 7.29 11.86
C LEU A 45 -1.70 6.04 11.84
N ASP A 46 -1.55 5.39 13.00
CA ASP A 46 -0.75 4.17 13.12
C ASP A 46 -1.30 3.06 12.23
N SER A 47 -2.63 2.92 12.16
CA SER A 47 -3.29 1.93 11.31
C SER A 47 -3.00 2.20 9.83
N MET A 48 -3.08 3.45 9.41
CA MET A 48 -2.81 3.82 8.01
C MET A 48 -1.34 3.59 7.63
N LEU A 49 -0.42 3.98 8.51
CA LEU A 49 1.01 3.76 8.27
C LEU A 49 1.33 2.27 8.22
N PHE A 50 0.72 1.46 9.08
CA PHE A 50 0.89 0.01 9.05
C PHE A 50 0.45 -0.57 7.71
N ARG A 51 -0.71 -0.14 7.19
CA ARG A 51 -1.18 -0.60 5.88
C ARG A 51 -0.22 -0.19 4.76
N MET A 52 0.33 1.02 4.84
CA MET A 52 1.34 1.46 3.86
C MET A 52 2.58 0.58 3.90
N ILE A 53 3.03 0.19 5.08
CA ILE A 53 4.16 -0.74 5.23
C ILE A 53 3.82 -2.09 4.61
N GLN A 54 2.62 -2.61 4.84
CA GLN A 54 2.19 -3.88 4.26
C GLN A 54 2.15 -3.82 2.73
N ILE A 55 1.65 -2.73 2.17
CA ILE A 55 1.65 -2.52 0.72
C ILE A 55 3.08 -2.57 0.19
N SER A 56 3.99 -1.86 0.84
CA SER A 56 5.40 -1.82 0.47
C SER A 56 6.04 -3.22 0.49
N GLU A 57 5.83 -3.96 1.57
CA GLU A 57 6.40 -5.30 1.73
C GLU A 57 5.86 -6.28 0.68
N ASN A 58 4.57 -6.21 0.37
CA ASN A 58 3.98 -7.08 -0.65
C ASN A 58 4.42 -6.68 -2.06
N ALA A 59 4.59 -5.39 -2.32
CA ALA A 59 5.10 -4.91 -3.60
C ALA A 59 6.50 -5.45 -3.89
N LYS A 60 7.35 -5.54 -2.89
CA LYS A 60 8.70 -6.11 -3.03
C LYS A 60 8.68 -7.58 -3.46
N LYS A 61 7.60 -8.29 -3.21
CA LYS A 61 7.49 -9.71 -3.52
C LYS A 61 6.96 -9.97 -4.92
N LEU A 62 6.54 -8.93 -5.64
CA LEU A 62 6.09 -9.07 -7.02
C LEU A 62 7.26 -9.41 -7.93
N SER A 63 7.00 -10.25 -8.94
CA SER A 63 8.01 -10.59 -9.93
C SER A 63 8.37 -9.39 -10.80
N ALA A 64 9.56 -9.42 -11.40
CA ALA A 64 9.97 -8.39 -12.34
C ALA A 64 9.02 -8.32 -13.53
N ASP A 65 8.53 -9.45 -13.99
CA ASP A 65 7.57 -9.53 -15.09
C ASP A 65 6.26 -8.82 -14.73
N CYS A 66 5.75 -9.04 -13.53
CA CYS A 66 4.53 -8.38 -13.06
C CYS A 66 4.72 -6.87 -12.97
N MET A 67 5.84 -6.42 -12.42
CA MET A 67 6.14 -4.99 -12.32
C MET A 67 6.27 -4.32 -13.69
N GLU A 68 6.86 -5.01 -14.64
CA GLU A 68 6.99 -4.51 -16.01
C GLU A 68 5.63 -4.38 -16.68
N LYS A 69 4.77 -5.38 -16.53
CA LYS A 69 3.42 -5.37 -17.10
C LYS A 69 2.50 -4.32 -16.46
N THR A 70 2.84 -3.88 -15.25
CA THR A 70 2.07 -2.88 -14.51
C THR A 70 2.91 -1.63 -14.25
N SER A 71 3.74 -1.25 -15.22
CA SER A 71 4.72 -0.16 -15.05
C SER A 71 4.08 1.22 -14.89
N GLU A 72 2.80 1.37 -15.20
CA GLU A 72 2.07 2.61 -14.93
C GLU A 72 1.85 2.87 -13.44
N LEU A 73 2.03 1.85 -12.60
CA LEU A 73 1.91 2.00 -11.15
C LEU A 73 3.24 2.44 -10.53
N PRO A 74 3.23 3.30 -9.51
CA PRO A 74 4.44 3.84 -8.91
C PRO A 74 5.07 2.87 -7.90
N TRP A 75 5.49 1.69 -8.34
CA TRP A 75 6.01 0.64 -7.47
C TRP A 75 7.23 1.09 -6.65
N ASN A 76 8.16 1.80 -7.26
CA ASN A 76 9.37 2.25 -6.57
C ASN A 76 9.04 3.22 -5.43
N GLU A 77 8.08 4.09 -5.64
CA GLU A 77 7.63 5.03 -4.61
C GLU A 77 6.95 4.30 -3.46
N LEU A 78 6.09 3.32 -3.77
CA LEU A 78 5.40 2.52 -2.76
C LEU A 78 6.40 1.71 -1.94
N ILE A 79 7.38 1.10 -2.57
CA ILE A 79 8.41 0.32 -1.89
C ILE A 79 9.26 1.24 -0.99
N GLY A 80 9.63 2.42 -1.49
CA GLY A 80 10.41 3.39 -0.72
C GLY A 80 9.68 3.97 0.47
N PHE A 81 8.37 3.98 0.45
CA PHE A 81 7.56 4.54 1.53
C PHE A 81 7.82 3.83 2.87
N ARG A 82 7.94 2.51 2.84
CA ARG A 82 8.23 1.72 4.05
C ARG A 82 9.54 2.18 4.70
N ASN A 83 10.58 2.42 3.90
CA ASN A 83 11.86 2.86 4.42
C ASN A 83 11.74 4.22 5.11
N ARG A 84 10.98 5.14 4.54
CA ARG A 84 10.74 6.45 5.15
C ARG A 84 10.03 6.32 6.49
N ILE A 85 8.98 5.50 6.55
CA ILE A 85 8.21 5.32 7.79
C ILE A 85 9.10 4.73 8.88
N VAL A 86 9.86 3.69 8.59
CA VAL A 86 10.66 2.97 9.58
C VAL A 86 11.82 3.82 10.09
N HIS A 87 12.49 4.56 9.21
CA HIS A 87 13.66 5.35 9.59
C HIS A 87 13.31 6.72 10.16
N ASP A 88 12.22 7.30 9.71
CA ASP A 88 11.84 8.67 10.05
C ASP A 88 10.56 8.76 10.88
N TYR A 89 10.12 7.64 11.47
CA TYR A 89 8.94 7.64 12.33
C TYR A 89 9.15 8.62 13.51
N GLY A 90 8.29 9.60 13.60
CA GLY A 90 8.47 10.71 14.52
C GLY A 90 8.91 12.00 13.83
N ASN A 91 9.53 11.87 12.65
CA ASN A 91 9.92 13.00 11.79
C ASN A 91 9.19 12.97 10.46
N VAL A 92 8.21 12.07 10.30
CA VAL A 92 7.43 11.96 9.07
C VAL A 92 6.62 13.24 8.88
N ASP A 93 6.67 13.79 7.67
CA ASP A 93 5.85 14.94 7.31
C ASP A 93 4.39 14.50 7.16
N LEU A 94 3.57 14.82 8.16
CA LEU A 94 2.18 14.39 8.20
C LEU A 94 1.34 14.99 7.07
N SER A 95 1.72 16.15 6.54
CA SER A 95 1.00 16.72 5.39
C SER A 95 1.20 15.87 4.14
N ILE A 96 2.41 15.35 3.91
CA ILE A 96 2.72 14.46 2.80
C ILE A 96 1.98 13.13 2.98
N VAL A 97 1.99 12.59 4.20
CA VAL A 97 1.27 11.34 4.51
C VAL A 97 -0.22 11.52 4.23
N PHE A 98 -0.82 12.60 4.70
CA PHE A 98 -2.24 12.87 4.48
C PHE A 98 -2.57 12.94 2.99
N GLU A 99 -1.79 13.69 2.21
CA GLU A 99 -2.02 13.82 0.77
C GLU A 99 -1.92 12.48 0.06
N THR A 100 -0.92 11.67 0.43
CA THR A 100 -0.74 10.34 -0.13
C THR A 100 -1.95 9.45 0.14
N LEU A 101 -2.40 9.40 1.40
CA LEU A 101 -3.53 8.56 1.81
C LEU A 101 -4.84 9.03 1.20
N LYS A 102 -5.04 10.34 1.07
CA LYS A 102 -6.32 10.91 0.66
C LYS A 102 -6.49 10.98 -0.86
N TYR A 103 -5.41 11.28 -1.58
CA TYR A 103 -5.48 11.55 -3.01
C TYR A 103 -4.78 10.50 -3.88
N ASP A 104 -3.58 10.05 -3.49
CA ASP A 104 -2.80 9.12 -4.31
C ASP A 104 -3.33 7.68 -4.21
N ILE A 105 -3.64 7.24 -3.00
CA ILE A 105 -4.08 5.86 -2.75
C ILE A 105 -5.39 5.51 -3.48
N PRO A 106 -6.43 6.39 -3.48
CA PRO A 106 -7.66 6.07 -4.23
C PRO A 106 -7.43 5.89 -5.73
N VAL A 107 -6.51 6.64 -6.32
CA VAL A 107 -6.15 6.48 -7.74
C VAL A 107 -5.53 5.11 -7.97
N LEU A 108 -4.65 4.66 -7.07
CA LEU A 108 -4.06 3.34 -7.15
C LEU A 108 -5.10 2.22 -7.09
N LEU A 109 -6.12 2.38 -6.28
CA LEU A 109 -7.19 1.39 -6.19
C LEU A 109 -7.89 1.22 -7.54
N SER A 110 -8.21 2.32 -8.21
CA SER A 110 -8.81 2.29 -9.53
C SER A 110 -7.92 1.58 -10.54
N GLN A 111 -6.63 1.91 -10.54
CA GLN A 111 -5.67 1.30 -11.45
C GLN A 111 -5.53 -0.21 -11.21
N LEU A 112 -5.52 -0.64 -9.96
CA LEU A 112 -5.42 -2.05 -9.61
C LEU A 112 -6.67 -2.84 -10.00
N VAL A 113 -7.85 -2.26 -9.85
CA VAL A 113 -9.11 -2.89 -10.29
C VAL A 113 -9.09 -3.11 -11.80
N ASP A 114 -8.63 -2.13 -12.57
CA ASP A 114 -8.54 -2.24 -14.01
C ASP A 114 -7.54 -3.34 -14.44
N ILE A 115 -6.42 -3.44 -13.75
CA ILE A 115 -5.41 -4.47 -14.01
C ILE A 115 -5.97 -5.85 -13.73
N ASP A 116 -6.64 -6.05 -12.61
CA ASP A 116 -7.26 -7.33 -12.26
C ASP A 116 -8.24 -7.78 -13.33
N SER A 117 -9.05 -6.87 -13.84
CA SER A 117 -10.00 -7.16 -14.91
C SER A 117 -9.28 -7.60 -16.19
N GLY A 118 -8.13 -7.02 -16.48
CA GLY A 118 -7.32 -7.37 -17.65
C GLY A 118 -6.58 -8.68 -17.50
N MET A 119 -6.33 -9.15 -16.29
CA MET A 119 -5.60 -10.39 -16.02
C MET A 119 -6.49 -11.63 -15.98
N GLU A 120 -7.78 -11.44 -15.92
CA GLU A 120 -8.76 -12.53 -15.97
C GLU A 120 -9.00 -12.97 -17.43
#